data_aa04d782fcfd23e5e03feefb07f69e07
#
_entry.id   aa04d782fcfd23e5e03feefb07f69e07
#
_cell.length_a   1.000
_cell.length_b   1.000
_cell.length_c   1.000
_cell.angle_alpha   90.00
_cell.angle_beta   90.00
_cell.angle_gamma   90.00
#
_symmetry.space_group_name_H-M   'P 1'
#
loop_
_entity.id
_entity.type
_entity.pdbx_description
1 polymer ?
#
loop_
_entity_poly.entity_id
_entity_poly.type
_entity_poly.pdbx_seq_one_letter_code
_entity_poly.pdbx_strand_id
1 'polypeptide(L)'
;MARPPSVLANFRIDPPDGVFLVSTQYLAAKAPEITREMEFVAQREGLSPETIRSEVAAGRMVIPANKVHAAGRLEPMCIGIAAKCKINANIGNSAVTSNVQEELEKLHVSVHYGADTVMDLSTGKDIDNIRRAIIDASPVPIGTVPIYQMLEELGGNIEDMRPQHFLDMVEHQAKQGVDYMTIHCGVLLEHLHLTTKRVTGIVSRGGSLIAKWMVAHRKQNPLYESFDDLCDIMKQYDVTWSLGDGLRPGSIADASDEAQFAELEVLGKLCKRSWERGTQVMVEGPGHVPMDQIDMNIKKQIEVCHGAPFYVLGPLVTDIAPGYDHITSAIGAALAGWSGAAMLCYVTPKEHLGLPNREDVKQGVIAYKIAAHAADLAKGHPSARAWDDALSRARFEFRWEDQFNLGLDPETARDYHDETLPKEAFKTAHFCSMCGPKFCSMKISQDIRDASRMQNDVETGMAEMAQKFRDGGGEILVPLG
;
A
#
# COMPACT_ATOMS: atom_id res chain seq x y z
N MET A 1 13.01 -7.51 -6.93
CA MET A 1 12.75 -7.45 -8.37
C MET A 1 12.68 -5.99 -8.76
N ALA A 2 13.66 -5.50 -9.47
CA ALA A 2 13.36 -4.39 -10.35
C ALA A 2 12.07 -4.79 -11.06
N ARG A 3 11.07 -3.89 -11.17
CA ARG A 3 9.87 -4.17 -11.98
C ARG A 3 10.31 -4.87 -13.25
N PRO A 4 9.69 -5.99 -13.68
CA PRO A 4 10.03 -6.56 -14.97
C PRO A 4 9.98 -5.41 -15.98
N PRO A 5 10.91 -5.32 -16.94
CA PRO A 5 10.91 -4.26 -17.94
C PRO A 5 9.50 -4.20 -18.51
N SER A 6 8.90 -3.00 -18.54
CA SER A 6 7.52 -2.79 -18.94
C SER A 6 7.28 -3.48 -20.27
N VAL A 7 6.49 -4.55 -20.26
CA VAL A 7 6.04 -5.26 -21.47
C VAL A 7 5.16 -4.33 -22.34
N LEU A 8 4.94 -3.09 -21.91
CA LEU A 8 3.95 -2.16 -22.42
C LEU A 8 4.54 -0.88 -23.06
N ALA A 9 5.78 -0.92 -23.58
CA ALA A 9 6.37 0.24 -24.27
C ALA A 9 5.59 0.73 -25.51
N ASN A 10 4.43 0.15 -25.85
CA ASN A 10 3.65 0.48 -27.05
C ASN A 10 2.17 0.85 -26.79
N PHE A 11 1.75 1.11 -25.55
CA PHE A 11 0.39 1.57 -25.29
C PHE A 11 0.37 3.10 -25.12
N ARG A 12 0.37 3.84 -26.25
CA ARG A 12 -0.11 5.23 -26.26
C ARG A 12 -1.64 5.21 -26.28
N ILE A 13 -2.22 5.91 -25.32
CA ILE A 13 -3.66 6.23 -25.31
C ILE A 13 -3.82 7.50 -26.12
N ASP A 14 -4.36 7.39 -27.34
CA ASP A 14 -4.92 8.57 -28.00
C ASP A 14 -6.26 8.89 -27.32
N PRO A 15 -6.48 10.13 -26.84
CA PRO A 15 -7.77 10.48 -26.26
C PRO A 15 -8.85 10.41 -27.33
N PRO A 16 -10.00 9.78 -27.07
CA PRO A 16 -11.13 9.87 -27.99
C PRO A 16 -11.65 11.31 -28.01
N ASP A 17 -12.00 11.78 -29.20
CA ASP A 17 -12.55 13.09 -29.41
C ASP A 17 -13.74 13.42 -28.48
N GLY A 18 -13.54 14.31 -27.52
CA GLY A 18 -14.46 15.37 -27.16
C GLY A 18 -15.76 15.04 -26.42
N VAL A 19 -16.06 13.81 -25.96
CA VAL A 19 -17.15 13.54 -24.99
C VAL A 19 -16.68 12.49 -24.01
N PHE A 20 -16.24 12.90 -22.82
CA PHE A 20 -16.10 11.98 -21.70
C PHE A 20 -17.48 11.44 -21.36
N LEU A 21 -17.81 10.21 -21.77
CA LEU A 21 -18.94 9.48 -21.19
C LEU A 21 -18.75 9.51 -19.66
N VAL A 22 -19.80 9.96 -18.96
CA VAL A 22 -19.79 10.10 -17.48
C VAL A 22 -19.87 8.71 -16.84
N SER A 23 -18.95 7.81 -17.20
CA SER A 23 -18.82 6.49 -16.62
C SER A 23 -17.62 6.46 -15.66
N THR A 24 -17.82 5.94 -14.46
CA THR A 24 -16.75 5.61 -13.52
C THR A 24 -16.44 4.13 -13.63
N GLN A 25 -15.29 3.67 -13.11
CA GLN A 25 -14.96 2.24 -13.03
C GLN A 25 -16.09 1.46 -12.31
N TYR A 26 -16.68 2.06 -11.28
CA TYR A 26 -17.82 1.46 -10.57
C TYR A 26 -19.05 1.29 -11.46
N LEU A 27 -19.42 2.33 -12.20
CA LEU A 27 -20.60 2.27 -13.10
C LEU A 27 -20.38 1.32 -14.28
N ALA A 28 -19.18 1.30 -14.87
CA ALA A 28 -18.82 0.35 -15.91
C ALA A 28 -18.92 -1.10 -15.39
N ALA A 29 -18.37 -1.36 -14.20
CA ALA A 29 -18.49 -2.67 -13.56
C ALA A 29 -19.95 -3.09 -13.30
N LYS A 30 -20.80 -2.16 -12.90
CA LYS A 30 -22.27 -2.38 -12.74
C LYS A 30 -22.98 -2.67 -14.06
N ALA A 31 -22.55 -2.07 -15.15
CA ALA A 31 -23.07 -2.27 -16.51
C ALA A 31 -22.47 -3.51 -17.22
N PRO A 32 -22.03 -4.53 -16.50
CA PRO A 32 -21.10 -5.63 -16.79
C PRO A 32 -20.06 -5.34 -17.91
N GLU A 33 -19.46 -4.17 -17.86
CA GLU A 33 -18.39 -3.76 -18.77
C GLU A 33 -17.02 -3.97 -18.11
N ILE A 34 -16.08 -4.56 -18.84
CA ILE A 34 -14.68 -4.68 -18.43
C ILE A 34 -13.91 -3.57 -19.12
N THR A 35 -13.38 -2.64 -18.31
CA THR A 35 -12.58 -1.51 -18.81
C THR A 35 -11.13 -1.92 -19.07
N ARG A 36 -10.37 -1.08 -19.78
CA ARG A 36 -8.93 -1.29 -19.99
C ARG A 36 -8.15 -1.30 -18.67
N GLU A 37 -8.56 -0.46 -17.73
CA GLU A 37 -7.98 -0.39 -16.39
C GLU A 37 -8.21 -1.71 -15.65
N MET A 38 -9.39 -2.32 -15.75
CA MET A 38 -9.69 -3.64 -15.17
C MET A 38 -8.85 -4.75 -15.80
N GLU A 39 -8.66 -4.74 -17.11
CA GLU A 39 -7.79 -5.70 -17.80
C GLU A 39 -6.32 -5.57 -17.35
N PHE A 40 -5.82 -4.33 -17.28
CA PHE A 40 -4.46 -4.05 -16.81
C PHE A 40 -4.25 -4.52 -15.36
N VAL A 41 -5.20 -4.19 -14.49
CA VAL A 41 -5.18 -4.61 -13.07
C VAL A 41 -5.22 -6.13 -12.94
N ALA A 42 -6.03 -6.82 -13.75
CA ALA A 42 -6.13 -8.27 -13.75
C ALA A 42 -4.77 -8.94 -14.05
N GLN A 43 -4.05 -8.45 -15.05
CA GLN A 43 -2.69 -8.94 -15.37
C GLN A 43 -1.71 -8.66 -14.20
N ARG A 44 -1.75 -7.46 -13.64
CA ARG A 44 -0.87 -7.04 -12.53
C ARG A 44 -1.06 -7.88 -11.26
N GLU A 45 -2.31 -8.23 -10.97
CA GLU A 45 -2.66 -8.98 -9.76
C GLU A 45 -2.64 -10.51 -9.99
N GLY A 46 -2.63 -10.98 -11.23
CA GLY A 46 -2.77 -12.41 -11.58
C GLY A 46 -4.18 -12.92 -11.31
N LEU A 47 -5.18 -12.07 -11.47
CA LEU A 47 -6.60 -12.36 -11.32
C LEU A 47 -7.31 -12.33 -12.67
N SER A 48 -8.53 -12.88 -12.76
CA SER A 48 -9.31 -12.74 -13.98
C SER A 48 -9.93 -11.34 -14.08
N PRO A 49 -10.08 -10.77 -15.31
CA PRO A 49 -10.78 -9.49 -15.49
C PRO A 49 -12.20 -9.50 -14.90
N GLU A 50 -12.88 -10.61 -14.97
CA GLU A 50 -14.22 -10.78 -14.39
C GLU A 50 -14.20 -10.75 -12.86
N THR A 51 -13.16 -11.27 -12.22
CA THR A 51 -12.97 -11.13 -10.76
C THR A 51 -12.81 -9.66 -10.39
N ILE A 52 -11.96 -8.91 -11.11
CA ILE A 52 -11.78 -7.48 -10.88
C ILE A 52 -13.11 -6.75 -11.05
N ARG A 53 -13.80 -6.96 -12.18
CA ARG A 53 -15.09 -6.34 -12.45
C ARG A 53 -16.11 -6.62 -11.35
N SER A 54 -16.23 -7.89 -10.92
CA SER A 54 -17.23 -8.29 -9.92
C SER A 54 -16.94 -7.68 -8.55
N GLU A 55 -15.67 -7.59 -8.15
CA GLU A 55 -15.27 -6.95 -6.89
C GLU A 55 -15.50 -5.42 -6.91
N VAL A 56 -15.21 -4.76 -8.04
CA VAL A 56 -15.52 -3.33 -8.24
C VAL A 56 -17.03 -3.10 -8.23
N ALA A 57 -17.81 -3.90 -8.95
CA ALA A 57 -19.27 -3.81 -8.97
C ALA A 57 -19.91 -4.02 -7.59
N ALA A 58 -19.28 -4.86 -6.76
CA ALA A 58 -19.73 -5.09 -5.39
C ALA A 58 -19.28 -4.01 -4.38
N GLY A 59 -18.46 -3.04 -4.81
CA GLY A 59 -17.90 -2.00 -3.95
C GLY A 59 -16.78 -2.50 -3.02
N ARG A 60 -16.27 -3.73 -3.23
CA ARG A 60 -15.19 -4.32 -2.42
C ARG A 60 -13.79 -4.09 -2.99
N MET A 61 -13.73 -3.45 -4.14
CA MET A 61 -12.48 -3.05 -4.80
C MET A 61 -12.66 -1.70 -5.46
N VAL A 62 -11.61 -0.88 -5.45
CA VAL A 62 -11.53 0.38 -6.18
C VAL A 62 -10.34 0.37 -7.11
N ILE A 63 -10.43 1.11 -8.22
CA ILE A 63 -9.35 1.38 -9.16
C ILE A 63 -9.20 2.90 -9.21
N PRO A 64 -8.33 3.50 -8.36
CA PRO A 64 -8.12 4.95 -8.38
C PRO A 64 -7.36 5.33 -9.64
N ALA A 65 -8.10 5.85 -10.62
CA ALA A 65 -7.59 6.20 -11.93
C ALA A 65 -8.37 7.40 -12.48
N ASN A 66 -8.02 8.61 -12.05
CA ASN A 66 -8.58 9.84 -12.59
C ASN A 66 -8.35 9.89 -14.10
N LYS A 67 -9.38 10.22 -14.85
CA LYS A 67 -9.35 10.25 -16.33
C LYS A 67 -8.21 11.11 -16.89
N VAL A 68 -7.84 12.18 -16.19
CA VAL A 68 -6.74 13.08 -16.59
C VAL A 68 -5.39 12.39 -16.40
N HIS A 69 -5.15 11.78 -15.23
CA HIS A 69 -3.90 11.07 -14.95
C HIS A 69 -3.79 9.77 -15.77
N ALA A 70 -4.90 9.06 -15.97
CA ALA A 70 -4.97 7.83 -16.77
C ALA A 70 -4.66 8.09 -18.27
N ALA A 71 -4.93 9.29 -18.77
CA ALA A 71 -4.50 9.71 -20.13
C ALA A 71 -2.99 9.98 -20.22
N GLY A 72 -2.27 10.04 -19.10
CA GLY A 72 -0.84 10.33 -19.00
C GLY A 72 0.03 9.10 -18.72
N ARG A 73 0.65 9.07 -17.54
CA ARG A 73 1.63 8.05 -17.14
C ARG A 73 1.10 6.99 -16.19
N LEU A 74 -0.12 7.12 -15.72
CA LEU A 74 -0.68 6.22 -14.73
C LEU A 74 -0.69 4.77 -15.22
N GLU A 75 -0.10 3.89 -14.43
CA GLU A 75 -0.30 2.44 -14.53
C GLU A 75 -1.41 2.03 -13.54
N PRO A 76 -2.61 1.70 -14.00
CA PRO A 76 -3.72 1.39 -13.12
C PRO A 76 -3.39 0.27 -12.10
N MET A 77 -3.94 0.41 -10.90
CA MET A 77 -3.86 -0.57 -9.84
C MET A 77 -5.20 -0.65 -9.09
N CYS A 78 -5.41 -1.68 -8.32
CA CYS A 78 -6.61 -1.80 -7.50
C CYS A 78 -6.28 -1.85 -6.00
N ILE A 79 -7.26 -1.48 -5.19
CA ILE A 79 -7.25 -1.60 -3.74
C ILE A 79 -8.48 -2.43 -3.35
N GLY A 80 -8.26 -3.60 -2.78
CA GLY A 80 -9.32 -4.53 -2.38
C GLY A 80 -8.74 -5.79 -1.76
N ILE A 81 -9.48 -6.43 -0.87
CA ILE A 81 -9.01 -7.59 -0.10
C ILE A 81 -8.69 -8.81 -0.99
N ALA A 82 -9.34 -8.92 -2.15
CA ALA A 82 -9.11 -10.00 -3.11
C ALA A 82 -7.77 -9.87 -3.86
N ALA A 83 -7.15 -8.70 -3.84
CA ALA A 83 -5.84 -8.42 -4.44
C ALA A 83 -4.73 -8.47 -3.37
N LYS A 84 -3.47 -8.30 -3.82
CA LYS A 84 -2.35 -8.09 -2.90
C LYS A 84 -2.60 -6.85 -2.04
N CYS A 85 -2.17 -6.90 -0.78
CA CYS A 85 -2.20 -5.77 0.12
C CYS A 85 -1.32 -4.63 -0.44
N LYS A 86 -1.88 -3.43 -0.53
CA LYS A 86 -1.21 -2.26 -1.10
C LYS A 86 -0.56 -1.42 -0.01
N ILE A 87 0.44 -0.65 -0.39
CA ILE A 87 1.03 0.36 0.48
C ILE A 87 0.94 1.74 -0.16
N ASN A 88 0.66 2.73 0.68
CA ASN A 88 0.72 4.14 0.35
C ASN A 88 1.91 4.81 1.03
N ALA A 89 2.65 5.65 0.30
CA ALA A 89 3.66 6.53 0.86
C ALA A 89 3.15 7.98 0.89
N ASN A 90 3.39 8.68 2.00
CA ASN A 90 3.07 10.10 2.13
C ASN A 90 4.29 10.95 1.87
N ILE A 91 4.18 11.90 0.95
CA ILE A 91 5.18 12.93 0.68
C ILE A 91 4.52 14.30 0.77
N GLY A 92 5.25 15.35 0.58
CA GLY A 92 4.74 16.71 0.56
C GLY A 92 5.64 17.69 1.32
N ASN A 93 5.63 18.94 0.88
CA ASN A 93 6.37 20.00 1.54
C ASN A 93 5.61 20.53 2.77
N SER A 94 6.34 21.23 3.62
CA SER A 94 5.77 22.04 4.70
C SER A 94 6.13 23.51 4.52
N ALA A 95 5.51 24.39 5.30
CA ALA A 95 5.82 25.81 5.29
C ALA A 95 7.30 26.12 5.60
N VAL A 96 8.03 25.18 6.17
CA VAL A 96 9.39 25.35 6.71
C VAL A 96 10.45 24.66 5.85
N THR A 97 10.09 23.62 5.08
CA THR A 97 11.08 22.76 4.39
C THR A 97 10.48 22.05 3.19
N SER A 98 11.39 21.66 2.29
CA SER A 98 11.17 20.95 1.03
C SER A 98 10.72 21.83 -0.15
N ASN A 99 10.99 21.33 -1.34
CA ASN A 99 10.71 21.98 -2.62
C ASN A 99 10.33 20.93 -3.68
N VAL A 100 9.95 21.35 -4.88
CA VAL A 100 9.53 20.46 -5.98
C VAL A 100 10.54 19.34 -6.25
N GLN A 101 11.84 19.65 -6.29
CA GLN A 101 12.87 18.66 -6.60
C GLN A 101 12.98 17.59 -5.51
N GLU A 102 12.95 17.99 -4.25
CA GLU A 102 12.98 17.05 -3.10
C GLU A 102 11.74 16.15 -3.06
N GLU A 103 10.55 16.71 -3.40
CA GLU A 103 9.33 15.91 -3.47
C GLU A 103 9.35 14.91 -4.64
N LEU A 104 9.90 15.28 -5.79
CA LEU A 104 10.11 14.35 -6.90
C LEU A 104 11.12 13.24 -6.55
N GLU A 105 12.17 13.55 -5.80
CA GLU A 105 13.09 12.52 -5.31
C GLU A 105 12.41 11.55 -4.34
N LYS A 106 11.56 12.06 -3.42
CA LYS A 106 10.76 11.21 -2.53
C LYS A 106 9.75 10.35 -3.32
N LEU A 107 9.10 10.91 -4.34
CA LEU A 107 8.22 10.15 -5.24
C LEU A 107 9.00 9.01 -5.91
N HIS A 108 10.14 9.31 -6.52
CA HIS A 108 10.95 8.30 -7.20
C HIS A 108 11.40 7.18 -6.26
N VAL A 109 11.85 7.52 -5.06
CA VAL A 109 12.23 6.54 -4.02
C VAL A 109 11.02 5.71 -3.61
N SER A 110 9.87 6.34 -3.36
CA SER A 110 8.64 5.62 -2.99
C SER A 110 8.26 4.58 -4.04
N VAL A 111 8.24 4.97 -5.31
CA VAL A 111 7.90 4.09 -6.43
C VAL A 111 8.97 3.01 -6.64
N HIS A 112 10.26 3.37 -6.55
CA HIS A 112 11.37 2.45 -6.74
C HIS A 112 11.33 1.28 -5.74
N TYR A 113 11.08 1.57 -4.46
CA TYR A 113 10.99 0.56 -3.40
C TYR A 113 9.61 -0.08 -3.27
N GLY A 114 8.66 0.29 -4.14
CA GLY A 114 7.43 -0.46 -4.36
C GLY A 114 6.18 0.10 -3.71
N ALA A 115 6.12 1.40 -3.40
CA ALA A 115 4.86 2.05 -3.06
C ALA A 115 3.84 1.85 -4.21
N ASP A 116 2.64 1.46 -3.85
CA ASP A 116 1.55 1.20 -4.81
C ASP A 116 0.77 2.48 -5.10
N THR A 117 0.71 3.40 -4.15
CA THR A 117 0.16 4.76 -4.27
C THR A 117 1.05 5.75 -3.53
N VAL A 118 0.91 7.03 -3.85
CA VAL A 118 1.56 8.13 -3.12
C VAL A 118 0.55 9.22 -2.81
N MET A 119 0.56 9.75 -1.59
CA MET A 119 -0.21 10.94 -1.23
C MET A 119 0.68 12.16 -1.17
N ASP A 120 0.26 13.23 -1.85
CA ASP A 120 0.79 14.57 -1.67
C ASP A 120 0.06 15.27 -0.52
N LEU A 121 0.74 15.38 0.61
CA LEU A 121 0.26 16.03 1.83
C LEU A 121 0.83 17.44 2.00
N SER A 122 1.22 18.11 0.92
CA SER A 122 1.80 19.44 0.93
C SER A 122 0.93 20.45 1.67
N THR A 123 1.55 21.22 2.56
CA THR A 123 0.94 22.27 3.38
C THR A 123 1.72 23.60 3.30
N GLY A 124 2.80 23.63 2.50
CA GLY A 124 3.63 24.82 2.30
C GLY A 124 3.16 25.68 1.15
N LYS A 125 4.08 26.48 0.62
CA LYS A 125 3.83 27.29 -0.57
C LYS A 125 3.91 26.48 -1.86
N ASP A 126 3.32 26.99 -2.93
CA ASP A 126 3.46 26.45 -4.29
C ASP A 126 2.89 25.02 -4.47
N ILE A 127 1.84 24.70 -3.71
CA ILE A 127 1.21 23.36 -3.69
C ILE A 127 0.80 22.91 -5.09
N ASP A 128 0.23 23.80 -5.90
CA ASP A 128 -0.23 23.47 -7.26
C ASP A 128 0.89 22.99 -8.19
N ASN A 129 2.03 23.69 -8.19
CA ASN A 129 3.16 23.31 -9.03
C ASN A 129 3.82 22.03 -8.54
N ILE A 130 3.91 21.84 -7.22
CA ILE A 130 4.43 20.60 -6.61
C ILE A 130 3.53 19.42 -7.01
N ARG A 131 2.23 19.53 -6.84
CA ARG A 131 1.28 18.48 -7.18
C ARG A 131 1.30 18.15 -8.67
N ARG A 132 1.29 19.15 -9.53
CA ARG A 132 1.38 18.95 -10.98
C ARG A 132 2.64 18.18 -11.36
N ALA A 133 3.79 18.59 -10.82
CA ALA A 133 5.05 17.90 -11.07
C ALA A 133 5.02 16.43 -10.56
N ILE A 134 4.40 16.18 -9.41
CA ILE A 134 4.22 14.84 -8.85
C ILE A 134 3.32 13.99 -9.77
N ILE A 135 2.16 14.50 -10.19
CA ILE A 135 1.21 13.77 -11.07
C ILE A 135 1.86 13.49 -12.43
N ASP A 136 2.50 14.47 -13.04
CA ASP A 136 3.15 14.33 -14.35
C ASP A 136 4.29 13.29 -14.33
N ALA A 137 4.95 13.12 -13.18
CA ALA A 137 6.05 12.17 -13.01
C ALA A 137 5.60 10.78 -12.51
N SER A 138 4.41 10.66 -11.93
CA SER A 138 3.97 9.45 -11.23
C SER A 138 3.41 8.38 -12.16
N PRO A 139 3.90 7.14 -12.07
CA PRO A 139 3.25 5.97 -12.67
C PRO A 139 2.24 5.29 -11.72
N VAL A 140 2.06 5.81 -10.50
CA VAL A 140 1.15 5.26 -9.49
C VAL A 140 0.09 6.29 -9.11
N PRO A 141 -1.09 5.88 -8.63
CA PRO A 141 -2.14 6.81 -8.24
C PRO A 141 -1.66 7.82 -7.20
N ILE A 142 -2.10 9.06 -7.35
CA ILE A 142 -1.80 10.17 -6.43
C ILE A 142 -3.04 10.53 -5.63
N GLY A 143 -2.89 10.51 -4.30
CA GLY A 143 -3.90 10.97 -3.37
C GLY A 143 -3.59 12.33 -2.78
N THR A 144 -4.63 13.04 -2.31
CA THR A 144 -4.49 14.33 -1.61
C THR A 144 -5.48 14.46 -0.46
N VAL A 145 -5.27 15.51 0.34
CA VAL A 145 -6.22 15.97 1.37
C VAL A 145 -6.60 17.42 1.04
N PRO A 146 -7.67 17.68 0.27
CA PRO A 146 -7.95 19.00 -0.30
C PRO A 146 -8.05 20.14 0.71
N ILE A 147 -8.48 19.87 1.94
CA ILE A 147 -8.61 20.87 2.99
C ILE A 147 -7.26 21.53 3.34
N TYR A 148 -6.12 20.89 3.07
CA TYR A 148 -4.82 21.49 3.38
C TYR A 148 -4.50 22.69 2.47
N GLN A 149 -4.68 22.50 1.16
CA GLN A 149 -4.50 23.60 0.22
C GLN A 149 -5.54 24.71 0.41
N MET A 150 -6.80 24.32 0.59
CA MET A 150 -7.86 25.28 0.87
C MET A 150 -7.55 26.14 2.11
N LEU A 151 -7.02 25.53 3.17
CA LEU A 151 -6.62 26.24 4.40
C LEU A 151 -5.48 27.24 4.12
N GLU A 152 -4.49 26.85 3.32
CA GLU A 152 -3.39 27.73 2.91
C GLU A 152 -3.91 28.94 2.12
N GLU A 153 -4.83 28.74 1.17
CA GLU A 153 -5.45 29.80 0.38
C GLU A 153 -6.32 30.76 1.23
N LEU A 154 -6.87 30.25 2.34
CA LEU A 154 -7.60 31.05 3.34
C LEU A 154 -6.67 31.72 4.37
N GLY A 155 -5.35 31.69 4.16
CA GLY A 155 -4.38 32.29 5.10
C GLY A 155 -4.30 31.59 6.43
N GLY A 156 -4.67 30.30 6.51
CA GLY A 156 -4.56 29.46 7.71
C GLY A 156 -5.75 29.53 8.67
N ASN A 157 -6.81 30.27 8.34
CA ASN A 157 -8.00 30.38 9.21
C ASN A 157 -9.16 29.52 8.68
N ILE A 158 -9.36 28.35 9.27
CA ILE A 158 -10.43 27.44 8.87
C ILE A 158 -11.84 28.02 9.11
N GLU A 159 -11.99 28.94 10.04
CA GLU A 159 -13.29 29.56 10.34
C GLU A 159 -13.83 30.39 9.19
N ASP A 160 -12.97 30.86 8.27
CA ASP A 160 -13.37 31.58 7.06
C ASP A 160 -13.86 30.68 5.93
N MET A 161 -13.78 29.34 6.11
CA MET A 161 -14.23 28.38 5.12
C MET A 161 -15.74 28.48 4.89
N ARG A 162 -16.12 28.49 3.63
CA ARG A 162 -17.49 28.29 3.15
C ARG A 162 -17.55 26.98 2.37
N PRO A 163 -18.69 26.27 2.34
CA PRO A 163 -18.83 25.01 1.59
C PRO A 163 -18.33 25.13 0.13
N GLN A 164 -18.61 26.26 -0.53
CA GLN A 164 -18.18 26.46 -1.92
C GLN A 164 -16.66 26.47 -2.09
N HIS A 165 -15.89 27.03 -1.14
CA HIS A 165 -14.42 27.01 -1.21
C HIS A 165 -13.89 25.58 -1.27
N PHE A 166 -14.54 24.66 -0.54
CA PHE A 166 -14.13 23.27 -0.53
C PHE A 166 -14.54 22.52 -1.81
N LEU A 167 -15.74 22.76 -2.33
CA LEU A 167 -16.20 22.19 -3.60
C LEU A 167 -15.28 22.64 -4.75
N ASP A 168 -14.98 23.93 -4.82
CA ASP A 168 -14.07 24.50 -5.82
C ASP A 168 -12.67 23.87 -5.75
N MET A 169 -12.15 23.66 -4.54
CA MET A 169 -10.86 23.03 -4.32
C MET A 169 -10.84 21.57 -4.75
N VAL A 170 -11.88 20.79 -4.43
CA VAL A 170 -12.00 19.39 -4.86
C VAL A 170 -12.07 19.31 -6.39
N GLU A 171 -12.86 20.16 -7.02
CA GLU A 171 -12.93 20.22 -8.49
C GLU A 171 -11.59 20.63 -9.11
N HIS A 172 -10.91 21.61 -8.52
CA HIS A 172 -9.59 22.07 -8.96
C HIS A 172 -8.57 20.91 -8.97
N GLN A 173 -8.47 20.18 -7.86
CA GLN A 173 -7.56 19.05 -7.75
C GLN A 173 -7.95 17.86 -8.64
N ALA A 174 -9.26 17.61 -8.82
CA ALA A 174 -9.75 16.61 -9.76
C ALA A 174 -9.35 16.94 -11.22
N LYS A 175 -9.42 18.21 -11.63
CA LYS A 175 -8.95 18.71 -12.94
C LYS A 175 -7.44 18.56 -13.14
N GLN A 176 -6.66 18.59 -12.06
CA GLN A 176 -5.22 18.35 -12.11
C GLN A 176 -4.86 16.87 -12.31
N GLY A 177 -5.78 15.95 -12.03
CA GLY A 177 -5.56 14.51 -12.18
C GLY A 177 -5.36 13.74 -10.88
N VAL A 178 -5.75 14.29 -9.74
CA VAL A 178 -5.70 13.57 -8.45
C VAL A 178 -6.63 12.36 -8.52
N ASP A 179 -6.11 11.16 -8.18
CA ASP A 179 -6.80 9.89 -8.36
C ASP A 179 -7.74 9.54 -7.20
N TYR A 180 -7.39 9.94 -5.97
CA TYR A 180 -8.24 9.78 -4.80
C TYR A 180 -8.05 10.92 -3.81
N MET A 181 -9.08 11.21 -3.05
CA MET A 181 -9.05 12.33 -2.10
C MET A 181 -9.54 11.91 -0.73
N THR A 182 -8.75 12.25 0.29
CA THR A 182 -9.17 12.08 1.69
C THR A 182 -10.03 13.26 2.13
N ILE A 183 -11.27 12.96 2.46
CA ILE A 183 -12.25 13.97 2.89
C ILE A 183 -12.95 13.50 4.16
N HIS A 184 -12.89 14.31 5.22
CA HIS A 184 -13.37 13.98 6.57
C HIS A 184 -14.87 14.28 6.73
N CYS A 185 -15.71 13.64 5.91
CA CYS A 185 -17.17 13.80 5.97
C CYS A 185 -17.82 13.12 7.18
N GLY A 186 -17.14 12.14 7.81
CA GLY A 186 -17.68 11.33 8.89
C GLY A 186 -17.71 12.02 10.26
N VAL A 187 -16.93 13.08 10.44
CA VAL A 187 -16.89 13.85 11.70
C VAL A 187 -18.18 14.65 11.86
N LEU A 188 -19.02 14.28 12.82
CA LEU A 188 -20.29 14.97 13.09
C LEU A 188 -20.25 15.76 14.40
N LEU A 189 -21.02 16.86 14.46
CA LEU A 189 -21.07 17.75 15.60
C LEU A 189 -21.47 17.01 16.90
N GLU A 190 -22.41 16.09 16.80
CA GLU A 190 -22.88 15.27 17.93
C GLU A 190 -21.81 14.29 18.47
N HIS A 191 -20.76 13.99 17.72
CA HIS A 191 -19.69 13.08 18.16
C HIS A 191 -18.53 13.79 18.86
N LEU A 192 -18.41 15.12 18.75
CA LEU A 192 -17.26 15.85 19.29
C LEU A 192 -17.09 15.70 20.80
N HIS A 193 -18.20 15.61 21.55
CA HIS A 193 -18.15 15.43 23.00
C HIS A 193 -17.51 14.09 23.42
N LEU A 194 -17.54 13.07 22.55
CA LEU A 194 -16.93 11.75 22.82
C LEU A 194 -15.40 11.83 22.90
N THR A 195 -14.80 12.83 22.24
CA THR A 195 -13.33 12.99 22.22
C THR A 195 -12.77 13.71 23.45
N THR A 196 -13.62 14.28 24.29
CA THR A 196 -13.20 15.13 25.42
C THR A 196 -12.46 14.37 26.53
N LYS A 197 -12.63 13.05 26.60
CA LYS A 197 -11.97 12.17 27.58
C LYS A 197 -10.70 11.51 27.06
N ARG A 198 -10.39 11.69 25.76
CA ARG A 198 -9.21 11.10 25.14
C ARG A 198 -7.92 11.72 25.68
N VAL A 199 -6.88 10.92 25.73
CA VAL A 199 -5.52 11.37 26.07
C VAL A 199 -4.99 12.33 25.00
N THR A 200 -5.25 12.00 23.72
CA THR A 200 -4.71 12.74 22.57
C THR A 200 -5.76 13.56 21.81
N GLY A 201 -7.04 13.50 22.20
CA GLY A 201 -8.11 14.28 21.58
C GLY A 201 -8.36 13.89 20.11
N ILE A 202 -8.37 14.89 19.22
CA ILE A 202 -8.56 14.71 17.75
C ILE A 202 -7.22 14.92 17.06
N VAL A 203 -6.53 13.85 16.70
CA VAL A 203 -5.18 13.88 16.12
C VAL A 203 -5.16 14.02 14.60
N SER A 204 -6.25 13.68 13.92
CA SER A 204 -6.38 13.92 12.48
C SER A 204 -6.37 15.42 12.19
N ARG A 205 -5.43 15.89 11.36
CA ARG A 205 -5.36 17.31 10.97
C ARG A 205 -6.66 17.77 10.30
N GLY A 206 -7.18 17.00 9.33
CA GLY A 206 -8.44 17.33 8.68
C GLY A 206 -9.63 17.24 9.63
N GLY A 207 -9.68 16.19 10.47
CA GLY A 207 -10.73 16.05 11.48
C GLY A 207 -10.75 17.19 12.50
N SER A 208 -9.59 17.61 13.02
CA SER A 208 -9.49 18.72 13.98
C SER A 208 -9.86 20.07 13.36
N LEU A 209 -9.49 20.31 12.08
CA LEU A 209 -9.88 21.53 11.36
C LEU A 209 -11.41 21.61 11.20
N ILE A 210 -12.04 20.54 10.78
CA ILE A 210 -13.50 20.47 10.65
C ILE A 210 -14.19 20.60 12.01
N ALA A 211 -13.68 19.93 13.04
CA ALA A 211 -14.20 20.07 14.41
C ALA A 211 -14.14 21.52 14.89
N LYS A 212 -13.01 22.22 14.66
CA LYS A 212 -12.86 23.64 15.00
C LYS A 212 -13.90 24.49 14.26
N TRP A 213 -14.08 24.26 12.95
CA TRP A 213 -15.08 24.98 12.16
C TRP A 213 -16.50 24.77 12.71
N MET A 214 -16.88 23.51 12.99
CA MET A 214 -18.21 23.18 13.53
C MET A 214 -18.48 23.86 14.88
N VAL A 215 -17.50 23.88 15.77
CA VAL A 215 -17.61 24.54 17.09
C VAL A 215 -17.76 26.05 16.94
N ALA A 216 -16.96 26.69 16.08
CA ALA A 216 -17.00 28.13 15.85
C ALA A 216 -18.35 28.58 15.26
N HIS A 217 -18.88 27.84 14.32
CA HIS A 217 -20.14 28.18 13.64
C HIS A 217 -21.38 27.60 14.29
N ARG A 218 -21.23 26.66 15.24
CA ARG A 218 -22.34 25.88 15.82
C ARG A 218 -23.22 25.22 14.76
N LYS A 219 -22.58 24.67 13.75
CA LYS A 219 -23.21 24.01 12.58
C LYS A 219 -22.60 22.63 12.35
N GLN A 220 -23.35 21.79 11.65
CA GLN A 220 -22.88 20.49 11.21
C GLN A 220 -21.71 20.62 10.22
N ASN A 221 -20.95 19.56 10.10
CA ASN A 221 -19.85 19.42 9.15
C ASN A 221 -20.32 19.77 7.71
N PRO A 222 -19.80 20.83 7.11
CA PRO A 222 -20.23 21.26 5.78
C PRO A 222 -19.88 20.24 4.70
N LEU A 223 -18.84 19.39 4.90
CA LEU A 223 -18.44 18.36 3.95
C LEU A 223 -19.43 17.17 3.97
N TYR A 224 -20.03 16.89 5.14
CA TYR A 224 -21.14 15.94 5.26
C TYR A 224 -22.42 16.45 4.59
N GLU A 225 -22.74 17.73 4.78
CA GLU A 225 -23.91 18.36 4.18
C GLU A 225 -23.80 18.45 2.65
N SER A 226 -22.60 18.74 2.12
CA SER A 226 -22.31 18.85 0.67
C SER A 226 -21.87 17.52 0.03
N PHE A 227 -22.11 16.37 0.67
CA PHE A 227 -21.57 15.08 0.21
C PHE A 227 -22.03 14.72 -1.21
N ASP A 228 -23.27 15.01 -1.58
CA ASP A 228 -23.79 14.72 -2.92
C ASP A 228 -23.14 15.58 -3.99
N ASP A 229 -22.94 16.87 -3.73
CA ASP A 229 -22.25 17.77 -4.65
C ASP A 229 -20.79 17.32 -4.86
N LEU A 230 -20.14 16.86 -3.79
CA LEU A 230 -18.80 16.27 -3.86
C LEU A 230 -18.80 14.98 -4.70
N CYS A 231 -19.81 14.10 -4.54
CA CYS A 231 -19.95 12.91 -5.37
C CYS A 231 -20.09 13.26 -6.86
N ASP A 232 -20.81 14.31 -7.21
CA ASP A 232 -20.99 14.72 -8.60
C ASP A 232 -19.65 15.17 -9.22
N ILE A 233 -18.82 15.91 -8.48
CA ILE A 233 -17.45 16.25 -8.89
C ILE A 233 -16.59 14.98 -9.05
N MET A 234 -16.56 14.12 -8.02
CA MET A 234 -15.78 12.88 -8.04
C MET A 234 -16.15 11.98 -9.23
N LYS A 235 -17.44 11.84 -9.50
CA LYS A 235 -17.96 11.06 -10.62
C LYS A 235 -17.51 11.59 -11.98
N GLN A 236 -17.46 12.89 -12.15
CA GLN A 236 -17.07 13.52 -13.42
C GLN A 236 -15.65 13.13 -13.85
N TYR A 237 -14.71 13.06 -12.88
CA TYR A 237 -13.30 12.79 -13.13
C TYR A 237 -12.89 11.35 -12.79
N ASP A 238 -13.82 10.53 -12.26
CA ASP A 238 -13.57 9.20 -11.68
C ASP A 238 -12.54 9.22 -10.54
N VAL A 239 -12.66 10.21 -9.66
CA VAL A 239 -11.86 10.30 -8.44
C VAL A 239 -12.44 9.35 -7.41
N THR A 240 -11.59 8.56 -6.76
CA THR A 240 -11.99 7.63 -5.69
C THR A 240 -12.08 8.37 -4.36
N TRP A 241 -13.16 8.14 -3.61
CA TRP A 241 -13.26 8.56 -2.22
C TRP A 241 -12.25 7.81 -1.35
N SER A 242 -11.50 8.53 -0.53
CA SER A 242 -10.90 8.04 0.70
C SER A 242 -11.66 8.71 1.86
N LEU A 243 -12.66 8.03 2.41
CA LEU A 243 -13.46 8.59 3.52
C LEU A 243 -12.59 8.66 4.76
N GLY A 244 -12.18 9.87 5.12
CA GLY A 244 -11.20 10.11 6.18
C GLY A 244 -11.74 9.81 7.57
N ASP A 245 -10.91 9.19 8.40
CA ASP A 245 -11.16 8.87 9.80
C ASP A 245 -10.74 10.02 10.73
N GLY A 246 -11.49 11.09 10.71
CA GLY A 246 -11.20 12.30 11.48
C GLY A 246 -11.16 12.12 13.00
N LEU A 247 -11.84 11.10 13.52
CA LEU A 247 -11.87 10.73 14.93
C LEU A 247 -11.04 9.47 15.24
N ARG A 248 -10.05 9.11 14.40
CA ARG A 248 -9.14 8.01 14.70
C ARG A 248 -8.38 8.24 16.02
N PRO A 249 -8.04 7.17 16.78
CA PRO A 249 -7.24 7.29 18.00
C PRO A 249 -5.81 7.70 17.65
N GLY A 250 -5.22 8.56 18.49
CA GLY A 250 -3.84 9.02 18.39
C GLY A 250 -2.91 8.44 19.46
N SER A 251 -3.41 7.49 20.24
CA SER A 251 -2.66 6.73 21.23
C SER A 251 -3.34 5.39 21.49
N ILE A 252 -2.58 4.45 22.04
CA ILE A 252 -3.11 3.15 22.45
C ILE A 252 -4.22 3.29 23.50
N ALA A 253 -4.13 4.33 24.36
CA ALA A 253 -5.14 4.60 25.39
C ALA A 253 -6.50 4.99 24.81
N ASP A 254 -6.55 5.55 23.62
CA ASP A 254 -7.77 6.02 22.95
C ASP A 254 -8.31 4.99 21.94
N ALA A 255 -7.63 3.86 21.76
CA ALA A 255 -7.97 2.86 20.76
C ALA A 255 -9.36 2.25 20.98
N SER A 256 -10.11 2.06 19.90
CA SER A 256 -11.42 1.38 19.87
C SER A 256 -12.47 2.04 20.76
N ASP A 257 -12.37 3.36 20.96
CA ASP A 257 -13.32 4.10 21.77
C ASP A 257 -14.63 4.40 21.03
N GLU A 258 -15.56 4.99 21.75
CA GLU A 258 -16.89 5.34 21.26
C GLU A 258 -16.82 6.37 20.10
N ALA A 259 -15.89 7.34 20.16
CA ALA A 259 -15.73 8.35 19.13
C ALA A 259 -15.30 7.74 17.79
N GLN A 260 -14.31 6.84 17.82
CA GLN A 260 -13.85 6.12 16.64
C GLN A 260 -14.99 5.33 15.97
N PHE A 261 -15.75 4.60 16.76
CA PHE A 261 -16.82 3.75 16.19
C PHE A 261 -18.06 4.54 15.80
N ALA A 262 -18.38 5.64 16.48
CA ALA A 262 -19.47 6.52 16.06
C ALA A 262 -19.20 7.13 14.67
N GLU A 263 -17.97 7.57 14.41
CA GLU A 263 -17.57 7.99 13.05
C GLU A 263 -17.66 6.85 12.04
N LEU A 264 -17.17 5.65 12.38
CA LEU A 264 -17.20 4.49 11.49
C LEU A 264 -18.64 4.16 11.02
N GLU A 265 -19.63 4.25 11.90
CA GLU A 265 -21.05 4.08 11.56
C GLU A 265 -21.54 5.12 10.53
N VAL A 266 -21.04 6.35 10.61
CA VAL A 266 -21.32 7.39 9.61
C VAL A 266 -20.65 7.05 8.28
N LEU A 267 -19.38 6.63 8.32
CA LEU A 267 -18.64 6.25 7.12
C LEU A 267 -19.34 5.09 6.39
N GLY A 268 -19.88 4.11 7.10
CA GLY A 268 -20.67 3.04 6.51
C GLY A 268 -21.91 3.52 5.76
N LYS A 269 -22.59 4.55 6.27
CA LYS A 269 -23.74 5.18 5.58
C LYS A 269 -23.27 5.95 4.34
N LEU A 270 -22.14 6.63 4.42
CA LEU A 270 -21.56 7.38 3.32
C LEU A 270 -21.04 6.45 2.20
N CYS A 271 -20.58 5.24 2.50
CA CYS A 271 -20.24 4.23 1.50
C CYS A 271 -21.45 3.90 0.61
N LYS A 272 -22.61 3.61 1.20
CA LYS A 272 -23.84 3.35 0.44
C LYS A 272 -24.22 4.54 -0.43
N ARG A 273 -24.22 5.74 0.15
CA ARG A 273 -24.57 6.97 -0.55
C ARG A 273 -23.59 7.26 -1.71
N SER A 274 -22.29 6.97 -1.55
CA SER A 274 -21.27 7.05 -2.61
C SER A 274 -21.63 6.11 -3.78
N TRP A 275 -21.92 4.84 -3.50
CA TRP A 275 -22.30 3.88 -4.54
C TRP A 275 -23.61 4.23 -5.24
N GLU A 276 -24.62 4.74 -4.53
CA GLU A 276 -25.87 5.23 -5.12
C GLU A 276 -25.62 6.39 -6.08
N ARG A 277 -24.60 7.23 -5.80
CA ARG A 277 -24.16 8.33 -6.69
C ARG A 277 -23.24 7.86 -7.82
N GLY A 278 -22.80 6.60 -7.81
CA GLY A 278 -21.98 6.00 -8.86
C GLY A 278 -20.48 6.29 -8.74
N THR A 279 -19.99 6.55 -7.53
CA THR A 279 -18.56 6.81 -7.25
C THR A 279 -17.91 5.62 -6.57
N GLN A 280 -16.57 5.51 -6.71
CA GLN A 280 -15.74 4.53 -6.00
C GLN A 280 -15.43 5.05 -4.59
N VAL A 281 -15.40 4.15 -3.61
CA VAL A 281 -15.13 4.52 -2.22
C VAL A 281 -14.26 3.49 -1.50
N MET A 282 -13.23 3.97 -0.79
CA MET A 282 -12.51 3.27 0.27
C MET A 282 -12.63 4.08 1.57
N VAL A 283 -12.36 3.45 2.69
CA VAL A 283 -12.52 4.01 4.04
C VAL A 283 -11.18 4.04 4.75
N GLU A 284 -10.83 5.16 5.38
CA GLU A 284 -9.67 5.23 6.25
C GLU A 284 -9.94 4.66 7.64
N GLY A 285 -8.88 4.25 8.31
CA GLY A 285 -8.97 3.60 9.61
C GLY A 285 -7.81 3.89 10.55
N PRO A 286 -7.87 3.33 11.77
CA PRO A 286 -7.15 3.82 12.94
C PRO A 286 -5.64 3.72 12.81
N GLY A 287 -4.94 4.65 13.47
CA GLY A 287 -3.49 4.75 13.50
C GLY A 287 -2.81 4.12 14.73
N HIS A 288 -3.49 4.04 15.88
CA HIS A 288 -2.96 3.48 17.12
C HIS A 288 -3.94 2.44 17.66
N VAL A 289 -3.57 1.15 17.55
CA VAL A 289 -4.42 0.05 18.02
C VAL A 289 -3.52 -1.06 18.57
N PRO A 290 -3.72 -1.52 19.81
CA PRO A 290 -2.97 -2.64 20.35
C PRO A 290 -3.27 -3.91 19.56
N MET A 291 -2.31 -4.85 19.51
CA MET A 291 -2.35 -6.02 18.64
C MET A 291 -3.62 -6.86 18.78
N ASP A 292 -4.09 -7.03 20.00
CA ASP A 292 -5.28 -7.84 20.33
C ASP A 292 -6.60 -7.24 19.84
N GLN A 293 -6.62 -5.96 19.46
CA GLN A 293 -7.82 -5.27 18.97
C GLN A 293 -7.82 -5.06 17.45
N ILE A 294 -6.74 -5.33 16.74
CA ILE A 294 -6.64 -5.06 15.30
C ILE A 294 -7.67 -5.88 14.51
N ASP A 295 -7.74 -7.18 14.74
CA ASP A 295 -8.68 -8.07 14.01
C ASP A 295 -10.13 -7.64 14.22
N MET A 296 -10.51 -7.27 15.45
CA MET A 296 -11.84 -6.76 15.76
C MET A 296 -12.14 -5.46 15.01
N ASN A 297 -11.19 -4.51 14.96
CA ASN A 297 -11.36 -3.26 14.23
C ASN A 297 -11.58 -3.49 12.73
N ILE A 298 -10.77 -4.37 12.12
CA ILE A 298 -10.88 -4.68 10.69
C ILE A 298 -12.23 -5.35 10.38
N LYS A 299 -12.62 -6.35 11.16
CA LYS A 299 -13.91 -7.05 10.98
C LYS A 299 -15.10 -6.11 11.15
N LYS A 300 -15.05 -5.23 12.15
CA LYS A 300 -16.09 -4.23 12.38
C LYS A 300 -16.22 -3.28 11.18
N GLN A 301 -15.11 -2.82 10.61
CA GLN A 301 -15.17 -1.98 9.41
C GLN A 301 -15.78 -2.74 8.23
N ILE A 302 -15.33 -3.97 7.96
CA ILE A 302 -15.86 -4.79 6.87
C ILE A 302 -17.38 -4.93 6.98
N GLU A 303 -17.90 -5.16 8.19
CA GLU A 303 -19.31 -5.27 8.46
C GLU A 303 -20.04 -3.94 8.26
N VAL A 304 -19.61 -2.89 8.96
CA VAL A 304 -20.26 -1.57 8.99
C VAL A 304 -20.17 -0.86 7.63
N CYS A 305 -19.03 -0.98 6.94
CA CYS A 305 -18.79 -0.36 5.64
C CYS A 305 -19.05 -1.32 4.45
N HIS A 306 -19.76 -2.43 4.69
CA HIS A 306 -20.27 -3.35 3.64
C HIS A 306 -19.19 -3.93 2.72
N GLY A 307 -17.96 -4.11 3.24
CA GLY A 307 -16.82 -4.63 2.50
C GLY A 307 -16.07 -3.59 1.65
N ALA A 308 -16.38 -2.30 1.76
CA ALA A 308 -15.56 -1.25 1.15
C ALA A 308 -14.09 -1.42 1.56
N PRO A 309 -13.12 -1.21 0.65
CA PRO A 309 -11.71 -1.38 0.96
C PRO A 309 -11.29 -0.53 2.18
N PHE A 310 -10.54 -1.14 3.10
CA PHE A 310 -10.07 -0.48 4.30
C PHE A 310 -8.62 -0.05 4.14
N TYR A 311 -8.35 1.23 4.33
CA TYR A 311 -7.07 1.90 4.26
C TYR A 311 -6.67 2.37 5.67
N VAL A 312 -5.69 1.72 6.30
CA VAL A 312 -5.33 1.96 7.69
C VAL A 312 -3.98 2.67 7.82
N LEU A 313 -3.85 3.54 8.80
CA LEU A 313 -2.58 4.20 9.17
C LEU A 313 -1.82 3.30 10.16
N GLY A 314 -0.93 2.48 9.67
CA GLY A 314 -0.25 1.50 10.49
C GLY A 314 -1.03 0.19 10.61
N PRO A 315 -1.60 -0.16 11.79
CA PRO A 315 -1.59 0.61 13.06
C PRO A 315 -0.29 0.46 13.89
N LEU A 316 0.05 1.52 14.62
CA LEU A 316 1.07 1.45 15.68
C LEU A 316 0.53 0.62 16.84
N VAL A 317 1.24 -0.42 17.22
CA VAL A 317 0.81 -1.37 18.27
C VAL A 317 1.27 -0.96 19.67
N THR A 318 2.09 0.06 19.79
CA THR A 318 2.60 0.64 21.01
C THR A 318 3.10 2.08 20.76
N ASP A 319 3.07 2.92 21.80
CA ASP A 319 3.44 4.34 21.71
C ASP A 319 4.86 4.63 22.25
N ILE A 320 5.62 3.59 22.66
CA ILE A 320 6.86 3.78 23.44
C ILE A 320 8.13 3.98 22.58
N ALA A 321 8.03 4.01 21.26
CA ALA A 321 9.20 3.93 20.39
C ALA A 321 9.33 5.11 19.40
N PRO A 322 9.36 6.38 19.86
CA PRO A 322 9.62 7.51 18.96
C PRO A 322 10.93 7.32 18.19
N GLY A 323 10.91 7.55 16.88
CA GLY A 323 12.04 7.27 15.98
C GLY A 323 12.06 5.86 15.41
N TYR A 324 11.20 4.95 15.92
CA TYR A 324 11.03 3.58 15.44
C TYR A 324 9.58 3.26 15.09
N ASP A 325 8.75 4.27 14.87
CA ASP A 325 7.33 4.12 14.61
C ASP A 325 7.04 3.32 13.33
N HIS A 326 7.95 3.34 12.35
CA HIS A 326 7.88 2.47 11.16
C HIS A 326 7.96 0.98 11.50
N ILE A 327 8.65 0.60 12.60
CA ILE A 327 8.72 -0.79 13.07
C ILE A 327 7.46 -1.15 13.85
N THR A 328 7.07 -0.32 14.83
CA THR A 328 5.88 -0.60 15.66
C THR A 328 4.62 -0.67 14.83
N SER A 329 4.50 0.17 13.81
CA SER A 329 3.37 0.18 12.91
C SER A 329 3.41 -0.92 11.85
N ALA A 330 4.59 -1.35 11.38
CA ALA A 330 4.70 -2.48 10.46
C ALA A 330 4.20 -3.80 11.07
N ILE A 331 4.39 -3.98 12.39
CA ILE A 331 3.82 -5.12 13.13
C ILE A 331 2.28 -5.10 13.02
N GLY A 332 1.67 -3.98 13.34
CA GLY A 332 0.22 -3.83 13.24
C GLY A 332 -0.31 -3.89 11.82
N ALA A 333 0.44 -3.31 10.86
CA ALA A 333 0.12 -3.34 9.45
C ALA A 333 0.05 -4.78 8.89
N ALA A 334 0.99 -5.64 9.27
CA ALA A 334 0.96 -7.04 8.87
C ALA A 334 -0.29 -7.76 9.40
N LEU A 335 -0.66 -7.52 10.66
CA LEU A 335 -1.89 -8.07 11.26
C LEU A 335 -3.14 -7.51 10.58
N ALA A 336 -3.19 -6.20 10.36
CA ALA A 336 -4.33 -5.55 9.70
C ALA A 336 -4.53 -6.07 8.28
N GLY A 337 -3.44 -6.17 7.49
CA GLY A 337 -3.48 -6.73 6.14
C GLY A 337 -3.92 -8.18 6.10
N TRP A 338 -3.47 -9.00 7.05
CA TRP A 338 -3.93 -10.38 7.20
C TRP A 338 -5.42 -10.46 7.57
N SER A 339 -5.89 -9.59 8.46
CA SER A 339 -7.30 -9.54 8.89
C SER A 339 -8.24 -8.98 7.82
N GLY A 340 -7.74 -8.30 6.77
CA GLY A 340 -8.55 -7.83 5.66
C GLY A 340 -8.40 -6.36 5.28
N ALA A 341 -7.46 -5.61 5.87
CA ALA A 341 -7.12 -4.28 5.35
C ALA A 341 -6.56 -4.40 3.93
N ALA A 342 -7.06 -3.56 3.02
CA ALA A 342 -6.70 -3.61 1.61
C ALA A 342 -5.49 -2.73 1.26
N MET A 343 -5.28 -1.65 2.02
CA MET A 343 -4.16 -0.73 1.86
C MET A 343 -3.63 -0.27 3.21
N LEU A 344 -2.32 -0.12 3.29
CA LEU A 344 -1.58 0.28 4.48
C LEU A 344 -0.91 1.63 4.21
N CYS A 345 -1.23 2.63 5.01
CA CYS A 345 -0.49 3.89 5.00
C CYS A 345 0.83 3.69 5.72
N TYR A 346 1.92 3.96 5.03
CA TYR A 346 3.24 3.81 5.64
C TYR A 346 3.44 4.83 6.77
N VAL A 347 4.34 4.47 7.67
CA VAL A 347 4.87 5.33 8.73
C VAL A 347 6.38 5.36 8.57
N THR A 348 6.98 6.53 8.76
CA THR A 348 8.44 6.72 8.69
C THR A 348 9.05 6.76 10.10
N PRO A 349 10.40 6.64 10.23
CA PRO A 349 11.07 6.85 11.51
C PRO A 349 10.79 8.22 12.15
N LYS A 350 10.39 9.21 11.34
CA LYS A 350 10.11 10.58 11.79
C LYS A 350 8.65 10.86 12.10
N GLU A 351 7.80 9.84 12.12
CA GLU A 351 6.42 10.03 12.57
C GLU A 351 6.39 10.70 13.94
N HIS A 352 5.48 11.65 14.12
CA HIS A 352 5.39 12.51 15.32
C HIS A 352 6.62 13.40 15.63
N LEU A 353 7.71 13.33 14.85
CA LEU A 353 8.97 14.04 15.14
C LEU A 353 9.35 15.09 14.10
N GLY A 354 9.07 14.86 12.82
CA GLY A 354 9.47 15.78 11.77
C GLY A 354 9.10 15.36 10.35
N LEU A 355 9.38 16.23 9.38
CA LEU A 355 9.16 15.92 7.98
C LEU A 355 10.19 14.89 7.50
N PRO A 356 9.76 13.78 6.87
CA PRO A 356 10.67 12.75 6.38
C PRO A 356 11.50 13.25 5.18
N ASN A 357 12.78 12.90 5.18
CA ASN A 357 13.66 13.02 4.02
C ASN A 357 13.56 11.75 3.15
N ARG A 358 14.34 11.70 2.06
CA ARG A 358 14.38 10.58 1.12
C ARG A 358 14.70 9.23 1.78
N GLU A 359 15.66 9.21 2.73
CA GLU A 359 16.05 7.97 3.42
C GLU A 359 14.96 7.50 4.39
N ASP A 360 14.32 8.42 5.11
CA ASP A 360 13.19 8.08 5.98
C ASP A 360 12.02 7.49 5.18
N VAL A 361 11.77 8.02 3.98
CA VAL A 361 10.77 7.50 3.04
C VAL A 361 11.12 6.08 2.61
N LYS A 362 12.38 5.83 2.22
CA LYS A 362 12.87 4.48 1.87
C LYS A 362 12.60 3.49 3.01
N GLN A 363 13.01 3.83 4.23
CA GLN A 363 12.84 2.95 5.39
C GLN A 363 11.37 2.65 5.67
N GLY A 364 10.50 3.65 5.60
CA GLY A 364 9.05 3.46 5.75
C GLY A 364 8.46 2.55 4.67
N VAL A 365 8.79 2.78 3.40
CA VAL A 365 8.31 1.95 2.28
C VAL A 365 8.75 0.51 2.44
N ILE A 366 10.04 0.25 2.75
CA ILE A 366 10.57 -1.10 2.94
C ILE A 366 9.86 -1.80 4.11
N ALA A 367 9.72 -1.14 5.26
CA ALA A 367 9.03 -1.71 6.42
C ALA A 367 7.60 -2.16 6.06
N TYR A 368 6.87 -1.32 5.30
CA TYR A 368 5.50 -1.61 4.92
C TYR A 368 5.38 -2.62 3.78
N LYS A 369 6.35 -2.69 2.86
CA LYS A 369 6.39 -3.79 1.87
C LYS A 369 6.61 -5.13 2.55
N ILE A 370 7.44 -5.18 3.61
CA ILE A 370 7.60 -6.40 4.43
C ILE A 370 6.27 -6.76 5.10
N ALA A 371 5.57 -5.80 5.70
CA ALA A 371 4.29 -6.02 6.36
C ALA A 371 3.21 -6.51 5.38
N ALA A 372 3.06 -5.84 4.23
CA ALA A 372 2.09 -6.21 3.20
C ALA A 372 2.39 -7.61 2.62
N HIS A 373 3.66 -7.92 2.34
CA HIS A 373 4.05 -9.22 1.84
C HIS A 373 3.81 -10.34 2.86
N ALA A 374 4.10 -10.10 4.15
CA ALA A 374 3.79 -11.04 5.23
C ALA A 374 2.28 -11.30 5.34
N ALA A 375 1.46 -10.26 5.19
CA ALA A 375 0.01 -10.39 5.15
C ALA A 375 -0.46 -11.22 3.93
N ASP A 376 0.11 -11.00 2.74
CA ASP A 376 -0.22 -11.74 1.53
C ASP A 376 0.16 -13.22 1.62
N LEU A 377 1.30 -13.54 2.26
CA LEU A 377 1.67 -14.92 2.60
C LEU A 377 0.64 -15.57 3.53
N ALA A 378 0.24 -14.87 4.59
CA ALA A 378 -0.72 -15.35 5.57
C ALA A 378 -2.12 -15.55 4.96
N LYS A 379 -2.52 -14.70 4.00
CA LYS A 379 -3.75 -14.86 3.20
C LYS A 379 -3.67 -16.01 2.19
N GLY A 380 -2.49 -16.56 1.92
CA GLY A 380 -2.28 -17.60 0.92
C GLY A 380 -2.25 -17.09 -0.51
N HIS A 381 -1.87 -15.82 -0.74
CA HIS A 381 -1.78 -15.28 -2.10
C HIS A 381 -0.70 -16.00 -2.92
N PRO A 382 -1.03 -16.61 -4.08
CA PRO A 382 -0.12 -17.53 -4.78
C PRO A 382 1.24 -16.91 -5.17
N SER A 383 1.25 -15.64 -5.61
CA SER A 383 2.47 -14.97 -6.05
C SER A 383 3.41 -14.61 -4.88
N ALA A 384 2.87 -14.42 -3.66
CA ALA A 384 3.68 -14.15 -2.47
C ALA A 384 4.59 -15.34 -2.17
N ARG A 385 4.01 -16.53 -2.05
CA ARG A 385 4.76 -17.76 -1.75
C ARG A 385 5.84 -18.08 -2.79
N ALA A 386 5.53 -17.88 -4.07
CA ALA A 386 6.48 -18.15 -5.15
C ALA A 386 7.73 -17.26 -5.05
N TRP A 387 7.57 -16.01 -4.60
CA TRP A 387 8.69 -15.09 -4.41
C TRP A 387 9.62 -15.54 -3.27
N ASP A 388 9.05 -15.88 -2.09
CA ASP A 388 9.82 -16.41 -0.97
C ASP A 388 10.57 -17.69 -1.32
N ASP A 389 9.92 -18.60 -2.03
CA ASP A 389 10.54 -19.86 -2.46
C ASP A 389 11.71 -19.60 -3.42
N ALA A 390 11.58 -18.64 -4.36
CA ALA A 390 12.66 -18.27 -5.27
C ALA A 390 13.87 -17.68 -4.54
N LEU A 391 13.64 -16.74 -3.61
CA LEU A 391 14.69 -16.13 -2.81
C LEU A 391 15.36 -17.16 -1.90
N SER A 392 14.58 -18.04 -1.26
CA SER A 392 15.11 -19.10 -0.39
C SER A 392 16.00 -20.07 -1.14
N ARG A 393 15.65 -20.43 -2.38
CA ARG A 393 16.51 -21.26 -3.25
C ARG A 393 17.80 -20.53 -3.60
N ALA A 394 17.72 -19.27 -4.05
CA ALA A 394 18.88 -18.45 -4.36
C ALA A 394 19.84 -18.37 -3.17
N ARG A 395 19.31 -18.15 -1.96
CA ARG A 395 20.09 -18.13 -0.71
C ARG A 395 20.73 -19.46 -0.39
N PHE A 396 20.01 -20.55 -0.50
CA PHE A 396 20.54 -21.89 -0.23
C PHE A 396 21.64 -22.29 -1.21
N GLU A 397 21.51 -21.88 -2.47
CA GLU A 397 22.45 -22.17 -3.56
C GLU A 397 23.64 -21.18 -3.64
N PHE A 398 23.70 -20.21 -2.73
CA PHE A 398 24.71 -19.14 -2.71
C PHE A 398 24.75 -18.33 -4.00
N ARG A 399 23.62 -18.17 -4.67
CA ARG A 399 23.47 -17.29 -5.84
C ARG A 399 23.21 -15.87 -5.36
N TRP A 400 24.30 -15.20 -4.91
CA TRP A 400 24.25 -13.92 -4.21
C TRP A 400 23.55 -12.84 -5.03
N GLU A 401 23.88 -12.71 -6.32
CA GLU A 401 23.24 -11.73 -7.19
C GLU A 401 21.72 -11.95 -7.31
N ASP A 402 21.29 -13.20 -7.44
CA ASP A 402 19.87 -13.51 -7.46
C ASP A 402 19.20 -13.23 -6.11
N GLN A 403 19.90 -13.54 -5.01
CA GLN A 403 19.40 -13.23 -3.66
C GLN A 403 19.21 -11.73 -3.46
N PHE A 404 20.15 -10.90 -3.89
CA PHE A 404 20.06 -9.45 -3.79
C PHE A 404 18.93 -8.93 -4.68
N ASN A 405 18.91 -9.34 -5.96
CA ASN A 405 17.92 -8.89 -6.94
C ASN A 405 16.48 -9.34 -6.63
N LEU A 406 16.32 -10.43 -5.91
CA LEU A 406 15.02 -10.88 -5.38
C LEU A 406 14.62 -10.18 -4.07
N GLY A 407 15.54 -9.47 -3.42
CA GLY A 407 15.27 -8.71 -2.20
C GLY A 407 14.47 -7.43 -2.48
N LEU A 408 13.86 -6.88 -1.44
CA LEU A 408 13.16 -5.59 -1.50
C LEU A 408 14.12 -4.41 -1.64
N ASP A 409 15.33 -4.54 -1.10
CA ASP A 409 16.40 -3.55 -1.14
C ASP A 409 17.73 -4.23 -1.55
N PRO A 410 17.94 -4.40 -2.87
CA PRO A 410 19.13 -5.06 -3.39
C PRO A 410 20.44 -4.35 -3.01
N GLU A 411 20.42 -3.02 -2.94
CA GLU A 411 21.60 -2.20 -2.64
C GLU A 411 22.05 -2.43 -1.21
N THR A 412 21.17 -2.27 -0.24
CA THR A 412 21.49 -2.51 1.18
C THR A 412 21.89 -3.96 1.42
N ALA A 413 21.25 -4.92 0.77
CA ALA A 413 21.60 -6.33 0.90
C ALA A 413 23.02 -6.62 0.39
N ARG A 414 23.40 -6.03 -0.73
CA ARG A 414 24.76 -6.13 -1.29
C ARG A 414 25.79 -5.46 -0.38
N ASP A 415 25.51 -4.24 0.04
CA ASP A 415 26.45 -3.47 0.88
C ASP A 415 26.75 -4.22 2.18
N TYR A 416 25.72 -4.75 2.86
CA TYR A 416 25.91 -5.53 4.10
C TYR A 416 26.65 -6.86 3.88
N HIS A 417 26.45 -7.49 2.72
CA HIS A 417 27.18 -8.70 2.38
C HIS A 417 28.67 -8.40 2.13
N ASP A 418 28.96 -7.34 1.38
CA ASP A 418 30.30 -7.01 0.90
C ASP A 418 31.16 -6.28 1.94
N GLU A 419 30.55 -5.48 2.83
CA GLU A 419 31.22 -4.65 3.82
C GLU A 419 32.26 -5.42 4.66
N THR A 420 31.95 -6.65 5.03
CA THR A 420 32.78 -7.47 5.90
C THR A 420 33.59 -8.53 5.17
N LEU A 421 33.61 -8.54 3.84
CA LEU A 421 34.32 -9.48 3.00
C LEU A 421 35.52 -8.79 2.30
N PRO A 422 36.75 -8.86 2.86
CA PRO A 422 37.88 -8.03 2.43
C PRO A 422 38.50 -8.42 1.08
N LYS A 423 38.07 -9.54 0.47
CA LYS A 423 38.61 -10.04 -0.80
C LYS A 423 37.46 -10.29 -1.77
N GLU A 424 37.61 -9.87 -3.02
CA GLU A 424 36.63 -10.10 -4.08
C GLU A 424 36.20 -11.58 -4.23
N ALA A 425 37.17 -12.50 -4.11
CA ALA A 425 36.86 -13.94 -4.17
C ALA A 425 35.95 -14.44 -3.06
N PHE A 426 35.82 -13.72 -1.95
CA PHE A 426 34.92 -14.08 -0.86
C PHE A 426 33.48 -13.63 -1.12
N LYS A 427 33.30 -12.62 -1.95
CA LYS A 427 31.96 -12.10 -2.31
C LYS A 427 31.12 -13.09 -3.13
N THR A 428 31.78 -14.02 -3.82
CA THR A 428 31.14 -15.10 -4.59
C THR A 428 31.24 -16.47 -3.90
N ALA A 429 31.79 -16.53 -2.70
CA ALA A 429 32.00 -17.78 -1.98
C ALA A 429 30.71 -18.38 -1.41
N HIS A 430 30.73 -19.67 -1.13
CA HIS A 430 29.61 -20.39 -0.53
C HIS A 430 29.56 -20.22 1.01
N PHE A 431 29.76 -19.00 1.47
CA PHE A 431 29.59 -18.57 2.88
C PHE A 431 29.50 -17.03 2.92
N CYS A 432 28.97 -16.47 3.99
CA CYS A 432 29.08 -15.05 4.33
C CYS A 432 29.95 -14.84 5.55
N SER A 433 30.25 -13.60 5.88
CA SER A 433 31.11 -13.22 7.02
C SER A 433 30.58 -13.71 8.38
N MET A 434 29.25 -13.89 8.52
CA MET A 434 28.63 -14.32 9.78
C MET A 434 29.14 -15.71 10.24
N CYS A 435 29.16 -16.69 9.34
CA CYS A 435 29.55 -18.07 9.66
C CYS A 435 30.98 -18.39 9.22
N GLY A 436 31.48 -17.69 8.19
CA GLY A 436 32.74 -18.05 7.55
C GLY A 436 32.73 -19.41 6.87
N PRO A 437 33.89 -19.87 6.34
CA PRO A 437 33.93 -21.04 5.46
C PRO A 437 33.68 -22.39 6.15
N LYS A 438 33.80 -22.46 7.49
CA LYS A 438 33.74 -23.74 8.22
C LYS A 438 32.43 -23.98 8.97
N PHE A 439 31.63 -22.94 9.21
CA PHE A 439 30.44 -23.04 10.07
C PHE A 439 29.14 -22.72 9.36
N CYS A 440 29.17 -22.54 8.02
CA CYS A 440 27.93 -22.27 7.28
C CYS A 440 27.04 -23.50 7.23
N SER A 441 25.93 -23.45 7.96
CA SER A 441 24.96 -24.55 8.06
C SER A 441 24.35 -24.93 6.70
N MET A 442 24.16 -23.96 5.79
CA MET A 442 23.65 -24.24 4.43
C MET A 442 24.69 -25.04 3.62
N LYS A 443 25.98 -24.69 3.70
CA LYS A 443 27.03 -25.47 3.03
C LYS A 443 27.13 -26.88 3.60
N ILE A 444 27.11 -27.02 4.92
CA ILE A 444 27.11 -28.34 5.60
C ILE A 444 25.86 -29.14 5.16
N SER A 445 24.71 -28.52 5.05
CA SER A 445 23.47 -29.18 4.59
C SER A 445 23.54 -29.63 3.14
N GLN A 446 24.22 -28.87 2.27
CA GLN A 446 24.50 -29.30 0.90
C GLN A 446 25.40 -30.54 0.90
N ASP A 447 26.49 -30.53 1.67
CA ASP A 447 27.40 -31.69 1.76
C ASP A 447 26.68 -32.96 2.28
N ILE A 448 25.77 -32.81 3.24
CA ILE A 448 24.92 -33.92 3.71
C ILE A 448 23.99 -34.44 2.61
N ARG A 449 23.35 -33.55 1.85
CA ARG A 449 22.47 -33.92 0.75
C ARG A 449 23.22 -34.66 -0.35
N ASP A 450 24.41 -34.18 -0.70
CA ASP A 450 25.24 -34.80 -1.71
C ASP A 450 25.75 -36.18 -1.28
N ALA A 451 26.17 -36.32 -0.03
CA ALA A 451 26.54 -37.63 0.55
C ALA A 451 25.36 -38.60 0.54
N SER A 452 24.17 -38.15 0.93
CA SER A 452 22.95 -39.00 0.95
C SER A 452 22.52 -39.40 -0.46
N ARG A 453 22.68 -38.53 -1.47
CA ARG A 453 22.41 -38.88 -2.87
C ARG A 453 23.38 -39.93 -3.37
N MET A 454 24.69 -39.74 -3.13
CA MET A 454 25.69 -40.73 -3.49
C MET A 454 25.43 -42.09 -2.85
N GLN A 455 25.02 -42.14 -1.59
CA GLN A 455 24.67 -43.39 -0.93
C GLN A 455 23.45 -44.08 -1.56
N ASN A 456 22.38 -43.29 -1.85
CA ASN A 456 21.19 -43.82 -2.52
C ASN A 456 21.50 -44.33 -3.95
N ASP A 457 22.36 -43.60 -4.68
CA ASP A 457 22.77 -43.98 -6.03
C ASP A 457 23.57 -45.29 -6.02
N VAL A 458 24.46 -45.46 -5.00
CA VAL A 458 25.22 -46.71 -4.78
C VAL A 458 24.26 -47.86 -4.43
N GLU A 459 23.35 -47.67 -3.50
CA GLU A 459 22.36 -48.68 -3.10
C GLU A 459 21.45 -49.08 -4.29
N THR A 460 21.00 -48.11 -5.09
CA THR A 460 20.21 -48.34 -6.30
C THR A 460 21.02 -49.12 -7.34
N GLY A 461 22.25 -48.71 -7.59
CA GLY A 461 23.16 -49.41 -8.52
C GLY A 461 23.47 -50.84 -8.09
N MET A 462 23.70 -51.02 -6.80
CA MET A 462 23.88 -52.37 -6.23
C MET A 462 22.62 -53.24 -6.36
N ALA A 463 21.44 -52.67 -6.12
CA ALA A 463 20.17 -53.38 -6.30
C ALA A 463 19.92 -53.76 -7.79
N GLU A 464 20.21 -52.84 -8.69
CA GLU A 464 20.13 -53.12 -10.16
C GLU A 464 21.10 -54.18 -10.59
N MET A 465 22.34 -54.15 -10.12
CA MET A 465 23.34 -55.18 -10.45
C MET A 465 22.98 -56.53 -9.83
N ALA A 466 22.47 -56.53 -8.58
CA ALA A 466 21.97 -57.74 -7.95
C ALA A 466 20.75 -58.33 -8.72
N GLN A 467 19.91 -57.50 -9.30
CA GLN A 467 18.79 -57.93 -10.13
C GLN A 467 19.31 -58.55 -11.45
N LYS A 468 20.22 -57.83 -12.16
CA LYS A 468 20.87 -58.36 -13.35
C LYS A 468 21.58 -59.67 -13.13
N PHE A 469 22.26 -59.86 -11.99
CA PHE A 469 22.89 -61.11 -11.60
C PHE A 469 21.88 -62.24 -11.42
N ARG A 470 20.77 -61.98 -10.77
CA ARG A 470 19.69 -62.96 -10.64
C ARG A 470 19.05 -63.33 -11.97
N ASP A 471 18.77 -62.33 -12.81
CA ASP A 471 18.12 -62.53 -14.11
C ASP A 471 19.05 -63.21 -15.12
N GLY A 472 20.38 -63.04 -14.96
CA GLY A 472 21.44 -63.66 -15.80
C GLY A 472 21.84 -65.06 -15.32
N GLY A 473 21.10 -65.69 -14.41
CA GLY A 473 21.39 -67.07 -13.94
C GLY A 473 22.61 -67.19 -13.03
N GLY A 474 23.04 -66.07 -12.42
CA GLY A 474 24.17 -66.07 -11.44
C GLY A 474 25.54 -65.77 -12.09
N GLU A 475 25.60 -65.33 -13.31
CA GLU A 475 26.83 -64.90 -13.99
C GLU A 475 26.81 -63.41 -14.37
N ILE A 476 27.88 -62.67 -14.02
CA ILE A 476 28.12 -61.32 -14.53
C ILE A 476 29.11 -61.42 -15.70
N LEU A 477 28.61 -61.32 -16.92
CA LEU A 477 29.46 -61.15 -18.12
C LEU A 477 29.90 -59.68 -18.21
N VAL A 478 31.14 -59.38 -17.80
CA VAL A 478 31.78 -58.10 -18.07
C VAL A 478 32.34 -58.18 -19.48
N PRO A 479 31.90 -57.36 -20.44
CA PRO A 479 32.53 -57.28 -21.75
C PRO A 479 34.01 -56.88 -21.57
N LEU A 480 34.90 -57.71 -21.98
CA LEU A 480 36.33 -57.36 -22.12
C LEU A 480 36.39 -56.43 -23.36
N GLY A 481 36.56 -55.13 -23.11
CA GLY A 481 36.79 -54.10 -24.12
C GLY A 481 38.21 -54.17 -24.66
#